data_79487071b1c60a28ceba3f09e1a87a49
#
_entry.id   79487071b1c60a28ceba3f09e1a87a49
#
_cell.length_a   1.000
_cell.length_b   1.000
_cell.length_c   1.000
_cell.angle_alpha   90.00
_cell.angle_beta   90.00
_cell.angle_gamma   90.00
#
_symmetry.space_group_name_H-M   'P 1'
#
loop_
_entity.id
_entity.type
_entity.pdbx_description
1 polymer ?
#
loop_
_entity_poly.entity_id
_entity_poly.type
_entity_poly.pdbx_seq_one_letter_code
_entity_poly.pdbx_strand_id
1 'polypeptide(L)'
;MNMQFINNESKVWTQLKVNNFIIWHTRQFQKKHIKEIKKIILKNNELNIKALKLLFLNIDYHFGLVLNYNNIVIAATDVARTYPLFYNYKNNKIVISPQARIIANIKGMPIDKENLISYRMSGYTVGKGTLWKDINGLLAGQFLVFNKKISITTYYNSLSNNNNYNYNYKDKLKENIFSLIENTISKADGRRIVIPLSAGLDSRLIASGLKHMGYKNVTCFSYGLKNNFEATTAKKIACALNYDWKFIEISQKKIKKFYKSELYLSYFTNNIDGCSTPGIQDIYPIYKLKKLKYFTDEDIIVNGNSGDFTTGGHLPKKSLEWHNTINLKNAFNQSINTYLSKHYSLWGKLRNKKNDSIIKKLLFKQLQEYPLKLEKDINP
;
A
#
# COMPACT_ATOMS: atom_id res chain seq x y z
N MET A 1 10.24 -4.86 -30.59
CA MET A 1 10.39 -4.55 -29.16
C MET A 1 9.33 -5.34 -28.39
N ASN A 2 9.73 -6.27 -27.51
CA ASN A 2 8.79 -7.16 -26.82
C ASN A 2 8.23 -6.57 -25.53
N MET A 3 8.56 -5.31 -25.22
CA MET A 3 8.17 -4.62 -23.99
C MET A 3 7.70 -3.20 -24.26
N GLN A 4 6.63 -2.80 -23.59
CA GLN A 4 6.13 -1.43 -23.55
C GLN A 4 5.89 -1.01 -22.12
N PHE A 5 6.49 0.10 -21.67
CA PHE A 5 6.13 0.77 -20.42
C PHE A 5 5.29 2.01 -20.75
N ILE A 6 4.11 2.08 -20.15
CA ILE A 6 3.15 3.16 -20.38
C ILE A 6 2.93 3.90 -19.08
N ASN A 7 3.33 5.15 -19.06
CA ASN A 7 3.27 6.00 -17.88
C ASN A 7 2.70 7.38 -18.23
N ASN A 8 1.63 7.76 -17.55
CA ASN A 8 1.01 9.10 -17.65
C ASN A 8 1.41 10.01 -16.48
N GLU A 9 2.28 9.54 -15.57
CA GLU A 9 2.67 10.23 -14.35
C GLU A 9 4.10 10.78 -14.43
N SER A 10 4.34 11.70 -15.38
CA SER A 10 5.67 12.28 -15.64
C SER A 10 6.31 12.96 -14.43
N LYS A 11 5.50 13.38 -13.43
CA LYS A 11 6.00 13.97 -12.18
C LYS A 11 6.57 12.93 -11.21
N VAL A 12 6.19 11.66 -11.33
CA VAL A 12 6.60 10.56 -10.43
C VAL A 12 7.72 9.74 -11.02
N TRP A 13 7.62 9.44 -12.32
CA TRP A 13 8.54 8.57 -13.02
C TRP A 13 9.50 9.35 -13.89
N THR A 14 10.78 9.00 -13.81
CA THR A 14 11.86 9.56 -14.64
C THR A 14 12.38 8.47 -15.57
N GLN A 15 12.65 8.82 -16.82
CA GLN A 15 13.27 7.93 -17.80
C GLN A 15 14.76 8.24 -17.94
N LEU A 16 15.59 7.20 -17.90
CA LEU A 16 17.01 7.25 -18.17
C LEU A 16 17.34 6.30 -19.33
N LYS A 17 18.03 6.80 -20.34
CA LYS A 17 18.57 5.98 -21.44
C LYS A 17 20.10 6.03 -21.37
N VAL A 18 20.74 4.87 -21.28
CA VAL A 18 22.20 4.74 -21.27
C VAL A 18 22.59 3.49 -22.03
N ASN A 19 23.24 3.66 -23.18
CA ASN A 19 23.53 2.58 -24.12
C ASN A 19 22.24 1.81 -24.47
N ASN A 20 22.23 0.48 -24.32
CA ASN A 20 21.09 -0.38 -24.58
C ASN A 20 20.11 -0.49 -23.41
N PHE A 21 20.34 0.25 -22.31
CA PHE A 21 19.44 0.27 -21.15
C PHE A 21 18.41 1.40 -21.30
N ILE A 22 17.14 1.05 -21.14
CA ILE A 22 16.04 2.00 -20.93
C ILE A 22 15.49 1.73 -19.55
N ILE A 23 15.55 2.73 -18.67
CA ILE A 23 15.21 2.59 -17.27
C ILE A 23 14.16 3.65 -16.92
N TRP A 24 13.04 3.22 -16.39
CA TRP A 24 12.05 4.09 -15.76
C TRP A 24 12.09 3.84 -14.27
N HIS A 25 12.23 4.88 -13.49
CA HIS A 25 12.32 4.78 -12.04
C HIS A 25 11.65 5.97 -11.36
N THR A 26 11.20 5.77 -10.14
CA THR A 26 10.71 6.87 -9.30
C THR A 26 11.86 7.77 -8.87
N ARG A 27 11.56 9.05 -8.58
CA ARG A 27 12.59 10.07 -8.29
C ARG A 27 13.54 9.69 -7.14
N GLN A 28 13.04 8.93 -6.16
CA GLN A 28 13.84 8.49 -5.00
C GLN A 28 14.85 7.40 -5.37
N PHE A 29 14.70 6.71 -6.51
CA PHE A 29 15.57 5.59 -6.85
C PHE A 29 16.99 6.05 -7.16
N GLN A 30 17.96 5.61 -6.36
CA GLN A 30 19.32 6.12 -6.37
C GLN A 30 20.16 5.56 -7.52
N LYS A 31 20.98 6.41 -8.13
CA LYS A 31 21.86 6.05 -9.25
C LYS A 31 22.83 4.91 -8.93
N LYS A 32 23.26 4.76 -7.65
CA LYS A 32 24.12 3.64 -7.23
C LYS A 32 23.48 2.28 -7.51
N HIS A 33 22.19 2.10 -7.17
CA HIS A 33 21.47 0.85 -7.40
C HIS A 33 21.25 0.57 -8.89
N ILE A 34 21.08 1.59 -9.73
CA ILE A 34 21.06 1.43 -11.19
C ILE A 34 22.39 0.86 -11.68
N LYS A 35 23.51 1.36 -11.17
CA LYS A 35 24.85 0.84 -11.52
C LYS A 35 25.00 -0.63 -11.10
N GLU A 36 24.53 -0.99 -9.93
CA GLU A 36 24.59 -2.36 -9.41
C GLU A 36 23.72 -3.32 -10.24
N ILE A 37 22.49 -2.93 -10.60
CA ILE A 37 21.62 -3.73 -11.47
C ILE A 37 22.30 -3.96 -12.83
N LYS A 38 22.90 -2.93 -13.43
CA LYS A 38 23.64 -3.06 -14.68
C LYS A 38 24.80 -4.07 -14.56
N LYS A 39 25.57 -4.00 -13.47
CA LYS A 39 26.65 -4.98 -13.21
C LYS A 39 26.11 -6.41 -13.12
N ILE A 40 24.98 -6.63 -12.43
CA ILE A 40 24.35 -7.94 -12.31
C ILE A 40 23.91 -8.48 -13.67
N ILE A 41 23.32 -7.61 -14.53
CA ILE A 41 22.86 -8.01 -15.86
C ILE A 41 24.04 -8.31 -16.81
N LEU A 42 25.11 -7.52 -16.75
CA LEU A 42 26.25 -7.63 -17.66
C LEU A 42 27.23 -8.74 -17.24
N LYS A 43 27.18 -9.23 -16.01
CA LYS A 43 28.07 -10.27 -15.51
C LYS A 43 27.55 -11.64 -15.96
N ASN A 44 28.26 -12.33 -16.84
CA ASN A 44 28.07 -13.74 -17.27
C ASN A 44 26.91 -14.03 -18.26
N ASN A 45 26.37 -13.08 -19.00
CA ASN A 45 25.23 -13.26 -19.93
C ASN A 45 23.98 -13.97 -19.33
N GLU A 46 23.99 -14.32 -18.05
CA GLU A 46 22.87 -14.89 -17.31
C GLU A 46 22.45 -13.98 -16.18
N LEU A 47 21.13 -13.79 -16.06
CA LEU A 47 20.58 -12.93 -15.03
C LEU A 47 20.62 -13.63 -13.66
N ASN A 48 21.42 -13.10 -12.75
CA ASN A 48 21.53 -13.64 -11.39
C ASN A 48 20.37 -13.15 -10.51
N ILE A 49 19.31 -13.99 -10.43
CA ILE A 49 18.11 -13.70 -9.63
C ILE A 49 18.41 -13.56 -8.13
N LYS A 50 19.38 -14.34 -7.60
CA LYS A 50 19.76 -14.24 -6.18
C LYS A 50 20.42 -12.90 -5.88
N ALA A 51 21.28 -12.41 -6.77
CA ALA A 51 21.91 -11.09 -6.62
C ALA A 51 20.88 -9.95 -6.70
N LEU A 52 19.92 -10.04 -7.62
CA LEU A 52 18.80 -9.06 -7.68
C LEU A 52 17.97 -9.07 -6.40
N LYS A 53 17.66 -10.27 -5.88
CA LYS A 53 16.91 -10.40 -4.62
C LYS A 53 17.63 -9.71 -3.46
N LEU A 54 18.94 -9.95 -3.31
CA LEU A 54 19.75 -9.31 -2.26
C LEU A 54 19.83 -7.78 -2.45
N LEU A 55 19.98 -7.33 -3.69
CA LEU A 55 20.01 -5.90 -3.98
C LEU A 55 18.70 -5.22 -3.58
N PHE A 56 17.55 -5.74 -4.01
CA PHE A 56 16.26 -5.14 -3.67
C PHE A 56 15.94 -5.21 -2.18
N LEU A 57 16.36 -6.26 -1.49
CA LEU A 57 16.20 -6.42 -0.04
C LEU A 57 16.96 -5.34 0.75
N ASN A 58 18.10 -4.87 0.24
CA ASN A 58 18.95 -3.86 0.89
C ASN A 58 18.55 -2.41 0.55
N ILE A 59 17.47 -2.20 -0.21
CA ILE A 59 16.95 -0.86 -0.47
C ILE A 59 15.98 -0.48 0.66
N ASP A 60 16.34 0.53 1.42
CA ASP A 60 15.66 1.02 2.64
C ASP A 60 14.70 2.20 2.40
N TYR A 61 14.36 2.49 1.15
CA TYR A 61 13.44 3.56 0.76
C TYR A 61 12.40 3.08 -0.25
N HIS A 62 11.32 3.85 -0.40
CA HIS A 62 10.23 3.56 -1.34
C HIS A 62 10.66 3.76 -2.78
N PHE A 63 10.33 2.80 -3.65
CA PHE A 63 10.70 2.88 -5.06
C PHE A 63 9.78 2.08 -5.98
N GLY A 64 9.76 2.48 -7.24
CA GLY A 64 9.30 1.70 -8.38
C GLY A 64 10.38 1.72 -9.46
N LEU A 65 10.59 0.60 -10.12
CA LEU A 65 11.59 0.43 -11.17
C LEU A 65 11.03 -0.41 -12.30
N VAL A 66 11.27 0.03 -13.54
CA VAL A 66 11.12 -0.79 -14.76
C VAL A 66 12.36 -0.59 -15.60
N LEU A 67 13.01 -1.68 -15.98
CA LEU A 67 14.23 -1.66 -16.78
C LEU A 67 14.08 -2.59 -17.98
N ASN A 68 14.55 -2.14 -19.13
CA ASN A 68 14.67 -2.95 -20.33
C ASN A 68 16.11 -2.91 -20.86
N TYR A 69 16.66 -4.09 -21.09
CA TYR A 69 17.97 -4.29 -21.69
C TYR A 69 17.96 -5.51 -22.60
N ASN A 70 18.19 -5.33 -23.91
CA ASN A 70 18.30 -6.43 -24.89
C ASN A 70 17.25 -7.56 -24.74
N ASN A 71 15.99 -7.24 -24.62
CA ASN A 71 14.86 -8.16 -24.36
C ASN A 71 14.77 -8.72 -22.91
N ILE A 72 15.66 -8.38 -22.02
CA ILE A 72 15.49 -8.63 -20.58
C ILE A 72 14.72 -7.45 -19.99
N VAL A 73 13.60 -7.73 -19.34
CA VAL A 73 12.81 -6.73 -18.62
C VAL A 73 12.82 -7.06 -17.14
N ILE A 74 13.11 -6.07 -16.31
CA ILE A 74 12.99 -6.17 -14.85
C ILE A 74 11.98 -5.10 -14.40
N ALA A 75 10.99 -5.49 -13.61
CA ALA A 75 10.07 -4.56 -12.95
C ALA A 75 10.02 -4.88 -11.47
N ALA A 76 10.16 -3.88 -10.60
CA ALA A 76 10.23 -4.09 -9.15
C ALA A 76 9.44 -3.04 -8.39
N THR A 77 8.79 -3.45 -7.31
CA THR A 77 8.10 -2.59 -6.34
C THR A 77 8.77 -2.71 -4.98
N ASP A 78 8.71 -1.64 -4.17
CA ASP A 78 9.23 -1.66 -2.80
C ASP A 78 8.41 -2.56 -1.85
N VAL A 79 8.89 -2.70 -0.62
CA VAL A 79 8.30 -3.56 0.42
C VAL A 79 6.90 -3.14 0.87
N ALA A 80 6.48 -1.91 0.57
CA ALA A 80 5.14 -1.39 0.85
C ALA A 80 4.27 -1.26 -0.40
N ARG A 81 4.81 -1.55 -1.59
CA ARG A 81 4.15 -1.32 -2.88
C ARG A 81 3.71 0.15 -3.05
N THR A 82 4.53 1.07 -2.63
CA THR A 82 4.23 2.51 -2.68
C THR A 82 3.98 2.99 -4.11
N TYR A 83 4.71 2.41 -5.05
CA TYR A 83 4.54 2.66 -6.49
C TYR A 83 4.08 1.37 -7.17
N PRO A 84 2.77 1.16 -7.29
CA PRO A 84 2.23 -0.07 -7.87
C PRO A 84 2.64 -0.23 -9.33
N LEU A 85 2.88 -1.47 -9.75
CA LEU A 85 3.13 -1.84 -11.12
C LEU A 85 2.20 -2.96 -11.54
N PHE A 86 1.58 -2.78 -12.69
CA PHE A 86 0.70 -3.76 -13.31
C PHE A 86 1.29 -4.22 -14.63
N TYR A 87 0.99 -5.45 -15.01
CA TYR A 87 1.47 -6.01 -16.27
C TYR A 87 0.43 -6.89 -16.94
N ASN A 88 0.49 -6.91 -18.27
CA ASN A 88 -0.16 -7.89 -19.12
C ASN A 88 0.90 -8.58 -19.97
N TYR A 89 0.84 -9.88 -20.04
CA TYR A 89 1.73 -10.68 -20.88
C TYR A 89 0.92 -11.57 -21.82
N LYS A 90 1.17 -11.43 -23.10
CA LYS A 90 0.51 -12.23 -24.15
C LYS A 90 1.41 -12.28 -25.40
N ASN A 91 1.52 -13.45 -26.03
CA ASN A 91 2.25 -13.64 -27.30
C ASN A 91 3.69 -13.09 -27.25
N ASN A 92 4.47 -13.43 -26.23
CA ASN A 92 5.84 -12.95 -26.02
C ASN A 92 6.00 -11.41 -25.93
N LYS A 93 4.93 -10.71 -25.64
CA LYS A 93 4.95 -9.25 -25.44
C LYS A 93 4.48 -8.94 -24.01
N ILE A 94 5.19 -8.05 -23.34
CA ILE A 94 4.83 -7.57 -22.03
C ILE A 94 4.52 -6.06 -22.08
N VAL A 95 3.41 -5.69 -21.48
CA VAL A 95 3.05 -4.28 -21.25
C VAL A 95 3.03 -4.05 -19.75
N ILE A 96 3.68 -2.98 -19.29
CA ILE A 96 3.76 -2.60 -17.88
C ILE A 96 3.28 -1.16 -17.72
N SER A 97 2.54 -0.90 -16.65
CA SER A 97 2.08 0.45 -16.30
C SER A 97 1.88 0.58 -14.79
N PRO A 98 2.02 1.77 -14.20
CA PRO A 98 1.60 2.04 -12.83
C PRO A 98 0.07 2.03 -12.64
N GLN A 99 -0.70 1.98 -13.73
CA GLN A 99 -2.18 1.93 -13.70
C GLN A 99 -2.70 0.80 -14.59
N ALA A 100 -3.39 -0.18 -13.99
CA ALA A 100 -3.98 -1.30 -14.74
C ALA A 100 -5.00 -0.84 -15.79
N ARG A 101 -5.74 0.24 -15.52
CA ARG A 101 -6.72 0.83 -16.44
C ARG A 101 -6.10 1.23 -17.78
N ILE A 102 -4.88 1.75 -17.77
CA ILE A 102 -4.19 2.16 -19.02
C ILE A 102 -3.95 0.92 -19.90
N ILE A 103 -3.46 -0.16 -19.30
CA ILE A 103 -3.27 -1.43 -20.02
C ILE A 103 -4.61 -1.95 -20.56
N ALA A 104 -5.64 -1.92 -19.71
CA ALA A 104 -6.97 -2.42 -20.07
C ALA A 104 -7.57 -1.67 -21.26
N ASN A 105 -7.48 -0.34 -21.27
CA ASN A 105 -7.99 0.50 -22.37
C ASN A 105 -7.26 0.22 -23.68
N ILE A 106 -5.92 0.14 -23.67
CA ILE A 106 -5.12 -0.10 -24.88
C ILE A 106 -5.34 -1.50 -25.44
N LYS A 107 -5.58 -2.49 -24.58
CA LYS A 107 -5.73 -3.90 -24.96
C LYS A 107 -7.18 -4.34 -25.11
N GLY A 108 -8.16 -3.49 -24.81
CA GLY A 108 -9.58 -3.88 -24.82
C GLY A 108 -9.90 -5.02 -23.85
N MET A 109 -9.32 -5.01 -22.65
CA MET A 109 -9.44 -6.14 -21.72
C MET A 109 -10.82 -6.17 -21.04
N PRO A 110 -11.48 -7.33 -21.00
CA PRO A 110 -12.78 -7.46 -20.35
C PRO A 110 -12.67 -7.42 -18.82
N ILE A 111 -13.76 -7.02 -18.18
CA ILE A 111 -13.86 -7.01 -16.71
C ILE A 111 -13.76 -8.43 -16.15
N ASP A 112 -12.99 -8.59 -15.09
CA ASP A 112 -12.94 -9.79 -14.25
C ASP A 112 -14.09 -9.78 -13.25
N LYS A 113 -15.05 -10.68 -13.40
CA LYS A 113 -16.27 -10.70 -12.59
C LYS A 113 -16.01 -11.06 -11.12
N GLU A 114 -15.06 -11.96 -10.82
CA GLU A 114 -14.72 -12.35 -9.44
C GLU A 114 -14.01 -11.19 -8.72
N ASN A 115 -13.02 -10.56 -9.36
CA ASN A 115 -12.34 -9.40 -8.80
C ASN A 115 -13.28 -8.17 -8.69
N LEU A 116 -14.25 -8.02 -9.60
CA LEU A 116 -15.26 -6.97 -9.47
C LEU A 116 -16.13 -7.17 -8.22
N ILE A 117 -16.50 -8.41 -7.89
CA ILE A 117 -17.24 -8.71 -6.65
C ILE A 117 -16.38 -8.35 -5.44
N SER A 118 -15.11 -8.78 -5.40
CA SER A 118 -14.17 -8.40 -4.34
C SER A 118 -14.12 -6.88 -4.17
N TYR A 119 -13.84 -6.17 -5.26
CA TYR A 119 -13.73 -4.71 -5.27
C TYR A 119 -15.02 -4.01 -4.76
N ARG A 120 -16.19 -4.49 -5.17
CA ARG A 120 -17.47 -3.94 -4.69
C ARG A 120 -17.74 -4.22 -3.22
N MET A 121 -17.28 -5.35 -2.70
CA MET A 121 -17.50 -5.74 -1.31
C MET A 121 -16.52 -5.09 -0.32
N SER A 122 -15.30 -4.77 -0.76
CA SER A 122 -14.21 -4.29 0.11
C SER A 122 -13.58 -2.96 -0.32
N GLY A 123 -13.74 -2.56 -1.57
CA GLY A 123 -13.00 -1.44 -2.16
C GLY A 123 -11.66 -1.85 -2.78
N TYR A 124 -11.30 -3.15 -2.77
CA TYR A 124 -10.05 -3.65 -3.37
C TYR A 124 -10.20 -5.07 -3.94
N THR A 125 -9.27 -5.45 -4.81
CA THR A 125 -9.15 -6.81 -5.36
C THR A 125 -8.23 -7.67 -4.48
N VAL A 126 -8.31 -8.99 -4.62
CA VAL A 126 -7.45 -9.91 -3.86
C VAL A 126 -6.12 -10.13 -4.58
N GLY A 127 -5.03 -10.01 -3.84
CA GLY A 127 -3.69 -10.35 -4.29
C GLY A 127 -3.23 -9.60 -5.54
N LYS A 128 -2.74 -10.32 -6.54
CA LYS A 128 -2.28 -9.76 -7.82
C LYS A 128 -3.42 -9.39 -8.77
N GLY A 129 -4.68 -9.73 -8.44
CA GLY A 129 -5.84 -9.50 -9.29
C GLY A 129 -6.12 -8.02 -9.53
N THR A 130 -6.72 -7.72 -10.68
CA THR A 130 -7.23 -6.39 -11.02
C THR A 130 -8.68 -6.47 -11.47
N LEU A 131 -9.31 -5.34 -11.72
CA LEU A 131 -10.66 -5.27 -12.28
C LEU A 131 -10.77 -5.85 -13.71
N TRP A 132 -9.66 -6.12 -14.37
CA TRP A 132 -9.61 -6.64 -15.73
C TRP A 132 -8.91 -7.98 -15.78
N LYS A 133 -9.43 -8.88 -16.65
CA LYS A 133 -8.81 -10.18 -16.91
C LYS A 133 -7.39 -10.01 -17.46
N ASP A 134 -6.51 -10.95 -17.15
CA ASP A 134 -5.14 -11.05 -17.66
C ASP A 134 -4.25 -9.82 -17.38
N ILE A 135 -4.70 -8.89 -16.52
CA ILE A 135 -3.87 -7.83 -15.99
C ILE A 135 -3.59 -8.12 -14.51
N ASN A 136 -2.33 -8.29 -14.19
CA ASN A 136 -1.88 -8.61 -12.84
C ASN A 136 -1.03 -7.48 -12.24
N GLY A 137 -1.10 -7.31 -10.93
CA GLY A 137 -0.21 -6.42 -10.19
C GLY A 137 0.97 -7.16 -9.59
N LEU A 138 2.14 -6.52 -9.56
CA LEU A 138 3.21 -6.94 -8.66
C LEU A 138 2.79 -6.65 -7.22
N LEU A 139 3.04 -7.59 -6.32
CA LEU A 139 2.77 -7.40 -4.89
C LEU A 139 3.94 -6.71 -4.19
N ALA A 140 3.72 -6.27 -2.96
CA ALA A 140 4.74 -5.70 -2.09
C ALA A 140 5.96 -6.63 -1.98
N GLY A 141 7.15 -6.08 -2.11
CA GLY A 141 8.39 -6.85 -2.04
C GLY A 141 8.59 -7.85 -3.18
N GLN A 142 8.02 -7.59 -4.36
CA GLN A 142 8.19 -8.45 -5.53
C GLN A 142 8.95 -7.74 -6.67
N PHE A 143 9.65 -8.56 -7.44
CA PHE A 143 10.11 -8.16 -8.77
C PHE A 143 9.76 -9.22 -9.81
N LEU A 144 9.54 -8.73 -11.03
CA LEU A 144 9.30 -9.50 -12.23
C LEU A 144 10.55 -9.48 -13.10
N VAL A 145 10.92 -10.62 -13.65
CA VAL A 145 11.87 -10.74 -14.75
C VAL A 145 11.16 -11.34 -15.95
N PHE A 146 11.28 -10.69 -17.09
CA PHE A 146 10.87 -11.22 -18.37
C PHE A 146 12.09 -11.43 -19.25
N ASN A 147 12.36 -12.68 -19.62
CA ASN A 147 13.35 -13.11 -20.60
C ASN A 147 12.77 -14.35 -21.28
N LYS A 148 12.08 -14.17 -22.41
CA LYS A 148 11.26 -15.19 -23.10
C LYS A 148 10.05 -15.67 -22.27
N LYS A 149 10.20 -15.86 -20.96
CA LYS A 149 9.15 -16.23 -20.01
C LYS A 149 9.14 -15.24 -18.84
N ILE A 150 7.99 -15.09 -18.18
CA ILE A 150 7.87 -14.29 -16.96
C ILE A 150 8.23 -15.17 -15.76
N SER A 151 9.08 -14.63 -14.89
CA SER A 151 9.28 -15.12 -13.53
C SER A 151 9.04 -14.00 -12.53
N ILE A 152 8.38 -14.31 -11.42
CA ILE A 152 8.13 -13.38 -10.32
C ILE A 152 8.83 -13.92 -9.08
N THR A 153 9.59 -13.06 -8.44
CA THR A 153 10.33 -13.40 -7.22
C THR A 153 9.88 -12.46 -6.09
N THR A 154 9.52 -13.05 -4.97
CA THR A 154 9.30 -12.32 -3.71
C THR A 154 10.65 -12.18 -3.02
N TYR A 155 11.14 -10.95 -2.90
CA TYR A 155 12.40 -10.67 -2.22
C TYR A 155 12.22 -10.31 -0.75
N TYR A 156 11.04 -9.80 -0.38
CA TYR A 156 10.67 -9.47 0.99
C TYR A 156 9.30 -10.06 1.34
N ASN A 157 9.21 -10.68 2.49
CA ASN A 157 7.95 -11.16 3.07
C ASN A 157 7.88 -10.70 4.52
N SER A 158 6.84 -9.93 4.86
CA SER A 158 6.61 -9.46 6.23
C SER A 158 6.24 -10.58 7.21
N LEU A 159 5.81 -11.73 6.71
CA LEU A 159 5.51 -12.92 7.52
C LEU A 159 6.80 -13.71 7.73
N SER A 160 7.66 -13.25 8.63
CA SER A 160 8.86 -14.01 8.98
C SER A 160 8.52 -15.10 9.98
N ASN A 161 8.98 -16.32 9.71
CA ASN A 161 8.90 -17.47 10.63
C ASN A 161 9.95 -17.38 11.76
N ASN A 162 10.27 -16.19 12.24
CA ASN A 162 11.17 -16.07 13.37
C ASN A 162 10.41 -16.40 14.67
N ASN A 163 10.30 -17.69 14.97
CA ASN A 163 9.78 -18.23 16.22
C ASN A 163 10.73 -18.00 17.43
N ASN A 164 11.60 -17.01 17.37
CA ASN A 164 12.44 -16.67 18.52
C ASN A 164 11.65 -15.81 19.50
N TYR A 165 10.87 -16.47 20.35
CA TYR A 165 10.03 -15.89 21.39
C TYR A 165 10.80 -15.37 22.63
N ASN A 166 12.14 -15.32 22.59
CA ASN A 166 12.99 -14.94 23.74
C ASN A 166 13.33 -13.44 23.79
N TYR A 167 12.51 -12.56 23.20
CA TYR A 167 12.74 -11.13 23.26
C TYR A 167 11.82 -10.45 24.27
N ASN A 168 12.34 -9.46 24.98
CA ASN A 168 11.52 -8.48 25.66
C ASN A 168 10.79 -7.62 24.61
N TYR A 169 9.65 -8.10 24.13
CA TYR A 169 8.86 -7.47 23.08
C TYR A 169 8.52 -6.01 23.38
N LYS A 170 8.34 -5.67 24.66
CA LYS A 170 7.99 -4.31 25.09
C LYS A 170 9.11 -3.32 24.78
N ASP A 171 10.34 -3.66 25.15
CA ASP A 171 11.48 -2.80 24.90
C ASP A 171 11.79 -2.71 23.41
N LYS A 172 11.72 -3.84 22.69
CA LYS A 172 11.92 -3.85 21.25
C LYS A 172 10.86 -3.05 20.49
N LEU A 173 9.61 -3.12 20.90
CA LEU A 173 8.52 -2.31 20.32
C LEU A 173 8.79 -0.82 20.57
N LYS A 174 9.21 -0.46 21.80
CA LYS A 174 9.57 0.92 22.14
C LYS A 174 10.72 1.44 21.28
N GLU A 175 11.80 0.69 21.12
CA GLU A 175 12.93 1.04 20.24
C GLU A 175 12.47 1.24 18.81
N ASN A 176 11.66 0.33 18.28
CA ASN A 176 11.16 0.42 16.91
C ASN A 176 10.28 1.67 16.70
N ILE A 177 9.43 2.02 17.68
CA ILE A 177 8.61 3.23 17.63
C ILE A 177 9.49 4.49 17.61
N PHE A 178 10.50 4.57 18.50
CA PHE A 178 11.41 5.70 18.52
C PHE A 178 12.19 5.82 17.22
N SER A 179 12.73 4.72 16.70
CA SER A 179 13.43 4.70 15.40
C SER A 179 12.53 5.16 14.25
N LEU A 180 11.24 4.78 14.26
CA LEU A 180 10.28 5.22 13.26
C LEU A 180 10.04 6.75 13.34
N ILE A 181 9.91 7.31 14.55
CA ILE A 181 9.76 8.76 14.73
C ILE A 181 11.03 9.51 14.31
N GLU A 182 12.22 9.04 14.69
CA GLU A 182 13.50 9.60 14.25
C GLU A 182 13.64 9.62 12.73
N ASN A 183 13.33 8.49 12.08
CA ASN A 183 13.34 8.39 10.62
C ASN A 183 12.33 9.37 9.98
N THR A 184 11.17 9.55 10.59
CA THR A 184 10.16 10.51 10.12
C THR A 184 10.68 11.94 10.21
N ILE A 185 11.30 12.31 11.32
CA ILE A 185 11.94 13.63 11.52
C ILE A 185 13.07 13.85 10.52
N SER A 186 13.96 12.87 10.37
CA SER A 186 15.06 12.94 9.41
C SER A 186 14.58 13.15 7.98
N LYS A 187 13.54 12.43 7.56
CA LYS A 187 12.94 12.59 6.22
C LYS A 187 12.12 13.87 6.07
N ALA A 188 11.62 14.42 7.16
CA ALA A 188 10.96 15.73 7.13
C ALA A 188 11.93 16.85 6.81
N ASP A 189 13.19 16.73 7.22
CA ASP A 189 14.24 17.68 6.88
C ASP A 189 13.85 19.14 7.19
N GLY A 190 13.36 19.38 8.41
CA GLY A 190 12.89 20.68 8.87
C GLY A 190 11.52 21.13 8.36
N ARG A 191 10.95 20.42 7.37
CA ARG A 191 9.62 20.74 6.82
C ARG A 191 8.51 20.52 7.84
N ARG A 192 7.44 21.25 7.73
CA ARG A 192 6.29 21.12 8.61
C ARG A 192 5.63 19.74 8.46
N ILE A 193 5.38 19.09 9.60
CA ILE A 193 4.59 17.86 9.68
C ILE A 193 3.16 18.21 10.03
N VAL A 194 2.22 17.74 9.22
CA VAL A 194 0.78 17.94 9.38
C VAL A 194 0.14 16.60 9.77
N ILE A 195 -0.52 16.56 10.92
CA ILE A 195 -1.10 15.33 11.47
C ILE A 195 -2.63 15.39 11.42
N PRO A 196 -3.31 14.48 10.72
CA PRO A 196 -4.74 14.23 10.90
C PRO A 196 -4.94 13.59 12.29
N LEU A 197 -5.20 14.42 13.29
CA LEU A 197 -5.30 14.00 14.68
C LEU A 197 -6.74 13.60 15.01
N SER A 198 -6.89 12.44 15.64
CA SER A 198 -8.17 11.89 16.12
C SER A 198 -8.11 11.59 17.63
N ALA A 199 -9.19 11.05 18.17
CA ALA A 199 -9.20 10.51 19.54
C ALA A 199 -8.46 9.16 19.64
N GLY A 200 -8.10 8.55 18.49
CA GLY A 200 -7.43 7.25 18.42
C GLY A 200 -6.00 7.28 18.96
N LEU A 201 -5.48 6.11 19.30
CA LEU A 201 -4.13 5.97 19.88
C LEU A 201 -3.03 6.20 18.83
N ASP A 202 -3.23 5.78 17.59
CA ASP A 202 -2.18 5.79 16.56
C ASP A 202 -1.75 7.21 16.17
N SER A 203 -2.71 8.08 15.84
CA SER A 203 -2.39 9.49 15.52
C SER A 203 -1.83 10.25 16.72
N ARG A 204 -2.26 9.87 17.93
CA ARG A 204 -1.76 10.42 19.19
C ARG A 204 -0.33 9.98 19.45
N LEU A 205 0.01 8.71 19.18
CA LEU A 205 1.37 8.18 19.31
C LEU A 205 2.35 8.95 18.42
N ILE A 206 1.97 9.24 17.18
CA ILE A 206 2.78 10.05 16.27
C ILE A 206 2.97 11.46 16.82
N ALA A 207 1.88 12.13 17.21
CA ALA A 207 1.93 13.49 17.71
C ALA A 207 2.78 13.60 18.99
N SER A 208 2.57 12.70 19.94
CA SER A 208 3.34 12.68 21.21
C SER A 208 4.79 12.25 21.00
N GLY A 209 5.07 11.34 20.07
CA GLY A 209 6.42 10.92 19.73
C GLY A 209 7.24 12.05 19.11
N LEU A 210 6.67 12.81 18.17
CA LEU A 210 7.31 14.01 17.61
C LEU A 210 7.60 15.06 18.70
N LYS A 211 6.64 15.27 19.62
CA LYS A 211 6.85 16.17 20.78
C LYS A 211 7.97 15.70 21.67
N HIS A 212 7.98 14.41 22.00
CA HIS A 212 9.01 13.79 22.86
C HIS A 212 10.40 13.93 22.25
N MET A 213 10.54 13.79 20.93
CA MET A 213 11.79 13.97 20.18
C MET A 213 12.14 15.45 19.91
N GLY A 214 11.38 16.40 20.43
CA GLY A 214 11.66 17.83 20.32
C GLY A 214 11.37 18.44 18.95
N TYR A 215 10.66 17.74 18.04
CA TYR A 215 10.29 18.32 16.75
C TYR A 215 9.17 19.36 16.91
N LYS A 216 9.48 20.62 16.58
CA LYS A 216 8.59 21.76 16.86
C LYS A 216 7.67 22.12 15.71
N ASN A 217 8.09 21.85 14.45
CA ASN A 217 7.34 22.27 13.25
C ASN A 217 6.20 21.29 12.92
N VAL A 218 5.20 21.24 13.82
CA VAL A 218 4.05 20.34 13.72
C VAL A 218 2.75 21.12 13.80
N THR A 219 1.80 20.80 12.94
CA THR A 219 0.41 21.25 13.00
C THR A 219 -0.55 20.08 12.92
N CYS A 220 -1.72 20.23 13.51
CA CYS A 220 -2.73 19.18 13.54
C CYS A 220 -4.05 19.66 12.94
N PHE A 221 -4.81 18.73 12.39
CA PHE A 221 -6.19 19.01 12.00
C PHE A 221 -7.09 17.83 12.33
N SER A 222 -8.37 18.13 12.46
CA SER A 222 -9.43 17.13 12.57
C SER A 222 -10.61 17.54 11.71
N TYR A 223 -11.47 16.61 11.39
CA TYR A 223 -12.65 16.87 10.60
C TYR A 223 -13.83 16.02 11.06
N GLY A 224 -15.02 16.39 10.68
CA GLY A 224 -16.23 15.65 11.02
C GLY A 224 -17.44 16.56 11.23
N LEU A 225 -18.48 16.00 11.84
CA LEU A 225 -19.64 16.78 12.27
C LEU A 225 -19.25 17.73 13.40
N LYS A 226 -19.94 18.86 13.48
CA LYS A 226 -19.73 19.83 14.57
C LYS A 226 -19.88 19.14 15.93
N ASN A 227 -19.00 19.46 16.88
CA ASN A 227 -19.00 18.95 18.25
C ASN A 227 -18.86 17.40 18.35
N ASN A 228 -18.29 16.72 17.36
CA ASN A 228 -18.04 15.29 17.50
C ASN A 228 -16.96 15.02 18.55
N PHE A 229 -17.05 13.84 19.19
CA PHE A 229 -16.16 13.42 20.27
C PHE A 229 -14.69 13.37 19.82
N GLU A 230 -14.43 12.86 18.61
CA GLU A 230 -13.05 12.71 18.12
C GLU A 230 -12.34 14.05 17.96
N ALA A 231 -13.00 15.04 17.33
CA ALA A 231 -12.43 16.37 17.14
C ALA A 231 -12.26 17.12 18.46
N THR A 232 -13.22 16.96 19.39
CA THR A 232 -13.12 17.57 20.73
C THR A 232 -11.93 17.01 21.51
N THR A 233 -11.74 15.70 21.45
CA THR A 233 -10.60 15.02 22.11
C THR A 233 -9.29 15.39 21.41
N ALA A 234 -9.23 15.38 20.09
CA ALA A 234 -8.05 15.78 19.33
C ALA A 234 -7.61 17.22 19.64
N LYS A 235 -8.57 18.15 19.80
CA LYS A 235 -8.28 19.53 20.22
C LYS A 235 -7.57 19.55 21.58
N LYS A 236 -8.09 18.78 22.58
CA LYS A 236 -7.46 18.70 23.92
C LYS A 236 -6.03 18.15 23.84
N ILE A 237 -5.82 17.13 23.01
CA ILE A 237 -4.49 16.54 22.79
C ILE A 237 -3.55 17.56 22.17
N ALA A 238 -3.97 18.24 21.09
CA ALA A 238 -3.15 19.25 20.42
C ALA A 238 -2.77 20.40 21.37
N CYS A 239 -3.73 20.89 22.18
CA CYS A 239 -3.47 21.89 23.20
C CYS A 239 -2.45 21.40 24.25
N ALA A 240 -2.58 20.17 24.76
CA ALA A 240 -1.65 19.60 25.73
C ALA A 240 -0.22 19.43 25.16
N LEU A 241 -0.11 19.20 23.86
CA LEU A 241 1.17 19.12 23.14
C LEU A 241 1.69 20.48 22.66
N ASN A 242 0.92 21.55 22.86
CA ASN A 242 1.22 22.89 22.35
C ASN A 242 1.44 22.89 20.81
N TYR A 243 0.50 22.28 20.08
CA TYR A 243 0.46 22.25 18.62
C TYR A 243 -0.73 23.06 18.09
N ASP A 244 -0.54 23.76 16.98
CA ASP A 244 -1.64 24.37 16.25
C ASP A 244 -2.63 23.32 15.78
N TRP A 245 -3.92 23.61 15.90
CA TRP A 245 -4.98 22.70 15.52
C TRP A 245 -6.11 23.39 14.78
N LYS A 246 -6.58 22.76 13.70
CA LYS A 246 -7.68 23.26 12.87
C LYS A 246 -8.77 22.21 12.73
N PHE A 247 -10.01 22.64 12.91
CA PHE A 247 -11.19 21.80 12.64
C PHE A 247 -11.81 22.12 11.29
N ILE A 248 -12.11 21.08 10.52
CA ILE A 248 -12.87 21.17 9.27
C ILE A 248 -14.24 20.52 9.46
N GLU A 249 -15.25 21.34 9.56
CA GLU A 249 -16.61 20.87 9.66
C GLU A 249 -17.06 20.22 8.34
N ILE A 250 -17.53 18.97 8.45
CA ILE A 250 -18.13 18.20 7.38
C ILE A 250 -19.64 18.14 7.61
N SER A 251 -20.41 18.57 6.64
CA SER A 251 -21.86 18.33 6.62
C SER A 251 -22.25 17.53 5.40
N GLN A 252 -23.36 16.79 5.49
CA GLN A 252 -23.85 15.98 4.39
C GLN A 252 -24.04 16.81 3.10
N LYS A 253 -24.55 18.04 3.23
CA LYS A 253 -24.72 18.97 2.10
C LYS A 253 -23.38 19.35 1.46
N LYS A 254 -22.36 19.70 2.29
CA LYS A 254 -21.02 20.08 1.81
C LYS A 254 -20.34 18.92 1.08
N ILE A 255 -20.40 17.70 1.63
CA ILE A 255 -19.80 16.51 1.06
C ILE A 255 -20.49 16.09 -0.25
N LYS A 256 -21.84 16.07 -0.28
CA LYS A 256 -22.59 15.79 -1.52
C LYS A 256 -22.24 16.74 -2.65
N LYS A 257 -22.09 18.05 -2.34
CA LYS A 257 -21.67 19.05 -3.33
C LYS A 257 -20.24 18.80 -3.81
N PHE A 258 -19.34 18.49 -2.89
CA PHE A 258 -17.92 18.24 -3.22
C PHE A 258 -17.76 17.00 -4.10
N TYR A 259 -18.44 15.90 -3.81
CA TYR A 259 -18.36 14.66 -4.59
C TYR A 259 -18.94 14.78 -6.01
N LYS A 260 -19.72 15.84 -6.28
CA LYS A 260 -20.19 16.16 -7.63
C LYS A 260 -19.28 17.15 -8.37
N SER A 261 -18.21 17.65 -7.73
CA SER A 261 -17.32 18.64 -8.35
C SER A 261 -16.38 17.96 -9.34
N GLU A 262 -15.99 18.68 -10.39
CA GLU A 262 -14.98 18.26 -11.36
C GLU A 262 -13.65 17.88 -10.68
N LEU A 263 -13.25 18.63 -9.67
CA LEU A 263 -12.04 18.34 -8.89
C LEU A 263 -12.09 16.95 -8.26
N TYR A 264 -13.19 16.58 -7.61
CA TYR A 264 -13.32 15.25 -7.03
C TYR A 264 -13.42 14.16 -8.10
N LEU A 265 -14.18 14.39 -9.17
CA LEU A 265 -14.31 13.42 -10.26
C LEU A 265 -12.97 13.18 -10.95
N SER A 266 -12.21 14.25 -11.19
CA SER A 266 -10.85 14.16 -11.74
C SER A 266 -9.91 13.40 -10.80
N TYR A 267 -9.92 13.74 -9.51
CA TYR A 267 -9.14 13.01 -8.49
C TYR A 267 -9.47 11.53 -8.51
N PHE A 268 -10.74 11.18 -8.38
CA PHE A 268 -11.19 9.78 -8.34
C PHE A 268 -10.79 9.02 -9.60
N THR A 269 -11.07 9.59 -10.78
CA THR A 269 -10.79 8.95 -12.06
C THR A 269 -9.29 8.76 -12.31
N ASN A 270 -8.48 9.73 -11.92
CA ASN A 270 -7.02 9.65 -12.16
C ASN A 270 -6.30 8.74 -11.16
N ASN A 271 -6.88 8.49 -9.98
CA ASN A 271 -6.26 7.66 -8.94
C ASN A 271 -6.84 6.24 -8.84
N ILE A 272 -7.78 5.85 -9.71
CA ILE A 272 -8.18 4.44 -9.83
C ILE A 272 -7.07 3.67 -10.53
N ASP A 273 -6.35 2.86 -9.76
CA ASP A 273 -5.29 1.99 -10.28
C ASP A 273 -5.82 0.67 -10.89
N GLY A 274 -7.05 0.29 -10.54
CA GLY A 274 -7.71 -0.95 -10.98
C GLY A 274 -7.59 -2.11 -10.00
N CYS A 275 -6.99 -1.90 -8.84
CA CYS A 275 -6.97 -2.88 -7.75
C CYS A 275 -7.50 -2.32 -6.42
N SER A 276 -7.54 -1.00 -6.24
CA SER A 276 -8.08 -0.36 -5.05
C SER A 276 -8.86 0.92 -5.37
N THR A 277 -9.80 1.28 -4.48
CA THR A 277 -10.43 2.59 -4.51
C THR A 277 -9.45 3.64 -3.98
N PRO A 278 -9.35 4.81 -4.61
CA PRO A 278 -8.55 5.90 -4.03
C PRO A 278 -9.13 6.33 -2.67
N GLY A 279 -8.25 6.79 -1.78
CA GLY A 279 -8.66 7.34 -0.49
C GLY A 279 -9.58 8.55 -0.67
N ILE A 280 -10.82 8.44 -0.20
CA ILE A 280 -11.84 9.49 -0.37
C ILE A 280 -12.14 10.24 0.92
N GLN A 281 -11.78 9.67 2.06
CA GLN A 281 -12.15 10.18 3.37
C GLN A 281 -11.54 11.55 3.67
N ASP A 282 -10.26 11.72 3.36
CA ASP A 282 -9.48 12.91 3.70
C ASP A 282 -9.44 13.97 2.60
N ILE A 283 -9.93 13.64 1.39
CA ILE A 283 -9.79 14.55 0.23
C ILE A 283 -10.49 15.90 0.43
N TYR A 284 -11.70 15.90 1.03
CA TYR A 284 -12.42 17.13 1.28
C TYR A 284 -11.77 18.03 2.35
N PRO A 285 -11.39 17.51 3.54
CA PRO A 285 -10.68 18.31 4.53
C PRO A 285 -9.32 18.82 4.00
N ILE A 286 -8.55 17.99 3.29
CA ILE A 286 -7.28 18.41 2.67
C ILE A 286 -7.50 19.54 1.67
N TYR A 287 -8.49 19.42 0.78
CA TYR A 287 -8.86 20.47 -0.17
C TYR A 287 -9.20 21.78 0.56
N LYS A 288 -9.98 21.71 1.64
CA LYS A 288 -10.36 22.88 2.44
C LYS A 288 -9.17 23.54 3.12
N LEU A 289 -8.31 22.74 3.74
CA LEU A 289 -7.11 23.23 4.43
C LEU A 289 -6.13 23.90 3.47
N LYS A 290 -5.92 23.34 2.27
CA LYS A 290 -5.11 23.97 1.22
C LYS A 290 -5.73 25.29 0.76
N LYS A 291 -7.06 25.35 0.58
CA LYS A 291 -7.75 26.59 0.21
C LYS A 291 -7.65 27.66 1.28
N LEU A 292 -7.57 27.26 2.55
CA LEU A 292 -7.35 28.15 3.70
C LEU A 292 -5.86 28.50 3.91
N LYS A 293 -4.96 27.99 3.06
CA LYS A 293 -3.51 28.15 3.20
C LYS A 293 -2.98 27.65 4.56
N TYR A 294 -3.69 26.70 5.19
CA TYR A 294 -3.27 26.13 6.47
C TYR A 294 -2.03 25.26 6.35
N PHE A 295 -1.85 24.62 5.20
CA PHE A 295 -0.61 23.98 4.80
C PHE A 295 -0.36 24.13 3.30
N THR A 296 0.86 23.82 2.87
CA THR A 296 1.36 23.98 1.51
C THR A 296 1.71 22.61 0.87
N ASP A 297 2.18 22.62 -0.37
CA ASP A 297 2.65 21.43 -1.05
C ASP A 297 4.03 20.94 -0.55
N GLU A 298 4.76 21.77 0.19
CA GLU A 298 6.04 21.43 0.81
C GLU A 298 5.87 20.68 2.14
N ASP A 299 4.70 20.77 2.76
CA ASP A 299 4.43 20.14 4.04
C ASP A 299 4.24 18.62 3.90
N ILE A 300 4.55 17.88 4.95
CA ILE A 300 4.43 16.43 4.98
C ILE A 300 3.25 16.01 5.83
N ILE A 301 2.32 15.24 5.25
CA ILE A 301 1.22 14.67 6.01
C ILE A 301 1.67 13.31 6.58
N VAL A 302 1.60 13.17 7.90
CA VAL A 302 1.89 11.93 8.62
C VAL A 302 0.64 11.49 9.36
N ASN A 303 0.07 10.36 8.97
CA ASN A 303 -1.16 9.83 9.57
C ASN A 303 -0.90 8.55 10.38
N GLY A 304 -1.85 8.19 11.25
CA GLY A 304 -1.82 6.98 12.07
C GLY A 304 -2.35 5.72 11.37
N ASN A 305 -2.61 5.77 10.06
CA ASN A 305 -3.12 4.62 9.32
C ASN A 305 -2.14 3.44 9.44
N SER A 306 -2.66 2.22 9.46
CA SER A 306 -1.93 0.95 9.63
C SER A 306 -1.53 0.59 11.07
N GLY A 307 -1.73 1.45 12.07
CA GLY A 307 -1.51 1.11 13.48
C GLY A 307 -2.32 -0.12 13.89
N ASP A 308 -3.61 -0.11 13.66
CA ASP A 308 -4.52 -1.24 13.91
C ASP A 308 -4.06 -2.55 13.26
N PHE A 309 -3.48 -2.47 12.06
CA PHE A 309 -2.97 -3.65 11.36
C PHE A 309 -1.75 -4.24 12.07
N THR A 310 -0.80 -3.41 12.44
CA THR A 310 0.45 -3.84 13.10
C THR A 310 0.23 -4.30 14.55
N THR A 311 -0.81 -3.79 15.22
CA THR A 311 -1.15 -4.14 16.60
C THR A 311 -2.16 -5.28 16.73
N GLY A 312 -2.50 -5.95 15.62
CA GLY A 312 -3.42 -7.09 15.63
C GLY A 312 -4.90 -6.73 15.71
N GLY A 313 -5.29 -5.46 15.53
CA GLY A 313 -6.68 -5.02 15.55
C GLY A 313 -7.57 -5.66 14.46
N HIS A 314 -6.96 -6.36 13.49
CA HIS A 314 -7.65 -7.14 12.46
C HIS A 314 -7.82 -8.61 12.79
N LEU A 315 -7.22 -9.11 13.87
CA LEU A 315 -7.38 -10.48 14.34
C LEU A 315 -8.69 -10.64 15.12
N PRO A 316 -9.30 -11.83 15.12
CA PRO A 316 -10.42 -12.13 16.00
C PRO A 316 -9.99 -11.99 17.46
N LYS A 317 -10.81 -11.36 18.31
CA LYS A 317 -10.49 -11.20 19.75
C LYS A 317 -10.17 -12.53 20.45
N LYS A 318 -10.85 -13.61 20.03
CA LYS A 318 -10.62 -14.96 20.57
C LYS A 318 -9.34 -15.64 20.07
N SER A 319 -8.61 -15.03 19.12
CA SER A 319 -7.39 -15.66 18.59
C SER A 319 -6.28 -15.81 19.64
N LEU A 320 -6.30 -15.00 20.69
CA LEU A 320 -5.38 -15.11 21.82
C LEU A 320 -5.64 -16.37 22.66
N GLU A 321 -6.85 -16.92 22.62
CA GLU A 321 -7.26 -18.11 23.36
C GLU A 321 -7.02 -19.42 22.59
N TRP A 322 -6.57 -19.36 21.34
CA TRP A 322 -6.47 -20.52 20.45
C TRP A 322 -5.22 -21.38 20.66
N HIS A 323 -4.33 -20.97 21.53
CA HIS A 323 -3.02 -21.61 21.68
C HIS A 323 -3.02 -23.11 22.00
N ASN A 324 -4.13 -23.67 22.55
CA ASN A 324 -4.13 -25.09 22.95
C ASN A 324 -5.46 -25.85 22.75
N THR A 325 -6.50 -25.26 22.18
CA THR A 325 -7.85 -25.84 22.26
C THR A 325 -8.66 -25.91 20.97
N ILE A 326 -8.19 -25.32 19.89
CA ILE A 326 -8.94 -25.27 18.63
C ILE A 326 -8.23 -26.06 17.52
N ASN A 327 -8.96 -26.92 16.85
CA ASN A 327 -8.57 -27.50 15.58
C ASN A 327 -8.26 -26.37 14.57
N LEU A 328 -7.12 -26.44 13.89
CA LEU A 328 -6.62 -25.44 12.93
C LEU A 328 -7.67 -25.08 11.87
N LYS A 329 -8.47 -26.03 11.39
CA LYS A 329 -9.56 -25.79 10.45
C LYS A 329 -10.65 -24.89 11.03
N ASN A 330 -11.00 -25.04 12.29
CA ASN A 330 -12.00 -24.20 12.97
C ASN A 330 -11.44 -22.79 13.22
N ALA A 331 -10.19 -22.68 13.66
CA ALA A 331 -9.50 -21.41 13.82
C ALA A 331 -9.44 -20.62 12.50
N PHE A 332 -9.07 -21.30 11.44
CA PHE A 332 -9.01 -20.72 10.10
C PHE A 332 -10.38 -20.23 9.62
N ASN A 333 -11.43 -21.05 9.76
CA ASN A 333 -12.80 -20.68 9.39
C ASN A 333 -13.32 -19.47 10.20
N GLN A 334 -13.02 -19.41 11.48
CA GLN A 334 -13.37 -18.25 12.32
C GLN A 334 -12.61 -16.99 11.89
N SER A 335 -11.32 -17.11 11.60
CA SER A 335 -10.50 -16.01 11.10
C SER A 335 -11.02 -15.46 9.77
N ILE A 336 -11.31 -16.35 8.81
CA ILE A 336 -11.88 -15.95 7.51
C ILE A 336 -13.24 -15.28 7.67
N ASN A 337 -14.13 -15.81 8.49
CA ASN A 337 -15.44 -15.21 8.68
C ASN A 337 -15.34 -13.83 9.35
N THR A 338 -14.45 -13.67 10.32
CA THR A 338 -14.17 -12.37 10.96
C THR A 338 -13.58 -11.39 9.95
N TYR A 339 -12.62 -11.85 9.14
CA TYR A 339 -12.01 -11.07 8.06
C TYR A 339 -13.05 -10.61 7.03
N LEU A 340 -13.92 -11.51 6.56
CA LEU A 340 -14.99 -11.17 5.65
C LEU A 340 -15.98 -10.16 6.25
N SER A 341 -16.33 -10.31 7.52
CA SER A 341 -17.22 -9.38 8.21
C SER A 341 -16.61 -7.98 8.36
N LYS A 342 -15.31 -7.91 8.61
CA LYS A 342 -14.60 -6.64 8.80
C LYS A 342 -14.27 -5.94 7.47
N HIS A 343 -13.83 -6.69 6.46
CA HIS A 343 -13.24 -6.12 5.24
C HIS A 343 -14.13 -6.20 4.01
N TYR A 344 -15.09 -7.12 3.96
CA TYR A 344 -15.95 -7.36 2.79
C TYR A 344 -17.41 -6.97 3.02
N SER A 345 -17.66 -6.05 3.94
CA SER A 345 -19.00 -5.59 4.31
C SER A 345 -19.29 -4.14 3.95
N LEU A 346 -18.52 -3.57 3.00
CA LEU A 346 -18.71 -2.19 2.54
C LEU A 346 -20.15 -1.94 2.05
N TRP A 347 -20.74 -2.93 1.36
CA TRP A 347 -22.13 -2.96 0.96
C TRP A 347 -22.80 -4.22 1.51
N GLY A 348 -23.50 -4.12 2.62
CA GLY A 348 -24.10 -5.26 3.32
C GLY A 348 -24.98 -6.15 2.42
N LYS A 349 -25.66 -5.58 1.42
CA LYS A 349 -26.46 -6.33 0.43
C LYS A 349 -25.64 -7.31 -0.43
N LEU A 350 -24.32 -7.12 -0.54
CA LEU A 350 -23.44 -8.02 -1.29
C LEU A 350 -22.96 -9.20 -0.44
N ARG A 351 -23.16 -9.20 0.89
CA ARG A 351 -22.84 -10.33 1.77
C ARG A 351 -23.91 -11.42 1.62
N ASN A 352 -23.55 -12.49 0.95
CA ASN A 352 -24.36 -13.70 0.78
C ASN A 352 -23.44 -14.91 0.50
N LYS A 353 -23.98 -16.13 0.66
CA LYS A 353 -23.21 -17.38 0.51
C LYS A 353 -22.42 -17.47 -0.80
N LYS A 354 -23.02 -17.05 -1.93
CA LYS A 354 -22.40 -17.10 -3.26
C LYS A 354 -21.17 -16.17 -3.33
N ASN A 355 -21.34 -14.90 -2.97
CA ASN A 355 -20.27 -13.92 -3.03
C ASN A 355 -19.17 -14.22 -2.01
N ASP A 356 -19.56 -14.61 -0.79
CA ASP A 356 -18.58 -15.00 0.26
C ASP A 356 -17.75 -16.21 -0.19
N SER A 357 -18.32 -17.17 -0.92
CA SER A 357 -17.58 -18.30 -1.51
C SER A 357 -16.58 -17.85 -2.56
N ILE A 358 -16.94 -16.89 -3.43
CA ILE A 358 -16.02 -16.31 -4.42
C ILE A 358 -14.81 -15.66 -3.70
N ILE A 359 -15.07 -14.85 -2.67
CA ILE A 359 -14.00 -14.19 -1.94
C ILE A 359 -13.10 -15.21 -1.23
N LYS A 360 -13.69 -16.22 -0.57
CA LYS A 360 -12.91 -17.30 0.05
C LYS A 360 -11.99 -17.99 -0.95
N LYS A 361 -12.51 -18.36 -2.13
CA LYS A 361 -11.72 -18.97 -3.21
C LYS A 361 -10.54 -18.08 -3.64
N LEU A 362 -10.77 -16.77 -3.83
CA LEU A 362 -9.72 -15.82 -4.19
C LEU A 362 -8.64 -15.71 -3.10
N LEU A 363 -9.06 -15.63 -1.83
CA LEU A 363 -8.14 -15.59 -0.68
C LEU A 363 -7.31 -16.86 -0.58
N PHE A 364 -7.92 -18.05 -0.73
CA PHE A 364 -7.19 -19.32 -0.73
C PHE A 364 -6.16 -19.40 -1.85
N LYS A 365 -6.55 -19.04 -3.07
CA LYS A 365 -5.63 -18.98 -4.19
C LYS A 365 -4.42 -18.08 -3.90
N GLN A 366 -4.66 -16.92 -3.29
CA GLN A 366 -3.60 -16.00 -2.90
C GLN A 366 -2.68 -16.59 -1.83
N LEU A 367 -3.21 -17.29 -0.83
CA LEU A 367 -2.42 -17.94 0.21
C LEU A 367 -1.55 -19.07 -0.36
N GLN A 368 -2.04 -19.84 -1.34
CA GLN A 368 -1.26 -20.88 -2.01
C GLN A 368 -0.10 -20.30 -2.85
N GLU A 369 -0.26 -19.10 -3.40
CA GLU A 369 0.79 -18.40 -4.15
C GLU A 369 1.85 -17.76 -3.21
N TYR A 370 1.58 -17.66 -1.94
CA TYR A 370 2.51 -17.14 -0.93
C TYR A 370 3.44 -18.28 -0.46
N PRO A 371 4.73 -18.00 -0.17
CA PRO A 371 5.69 -19.01 0.28
C PRO A 371 5.45 -19.44 1.75
N LEU A 372 4.20 -19.48 2.20
CA LEU A 372 3.82 -20.06 3.48
C LEU A 372 3.66 -21.56 3.29
N LYS A 373 4.33 -22.36 4.11
CA LYS A 373 3.99 -23.76 4.30
C LYS A 373 2.64 -23.82 5.03
N LEU A 374 1.55 -23.81 4.27
CA LEU A 374 0.25 -24.18 4.84
C LEU A 374 0.30 -25.67 5.15
N GLU A 375 -0.03 -26.06 6.38
CA GLU A 375 -0.21 -27.46 6.73
C GLU A 375 -1.32 -28.05 5.85
N LYS A 376 -1.14 -29.32 5.44
CA LYS A 376 -2.05 -29.99 4.49
C LYS A 376 -3.51 -30.04 4.93
N ASP A 377 -3.77 -29.83 6.21
CA ASP A 377 -5.12 -29.91 6.83
C ASP A 377 -5.96 -28.64 6.67
N ILE A 378 -5.46 -27.59 6.01
CA ILE A 378 -6.16 -26.30 5.79
C ILE A 378 -6.79 -26.23 4.39
N ASN A 379 -6.85 -27.30 3.63
CA ASN A 379 -7.62 -27.32 2.39
C ASN A 379 -9.12 -27.27 2.67
N PRO A 380 -9.90 -26.40 1.97
CA PRO A 380 -11.32 -26.24 2.16
C PRO A 380 -12.13 -27.46 1.78
#